data_f2b2059bf3499b149d916fd71be53ecb
#
_entry.id   f2b2059bf3499b149d916fd71be53ecb
#
_cell.length_a   1.000
_cell.length_b   1.000
_cell.length_c   1.000
_cell.angle_alpha   90.00
_cell.angle_beta   90.00
_cell.angle_gamma   90.00
#
_symmetry.space_group_name_H-M   'P 1'
#
loop_
_entity.id
_entity.type
_entity.pdbx_description
1 polymer ?
#
loop_
_entity_poly.entity_id
_entity_poly.type
_entity_poly.pdbx_seq_one_letter_code
_entity_poly.pdbx_strand_id
1 'polypeptide(L)'
;MRPKPSVGVLLIGLAQLALAGGVPVAAPPPDFRVNVQDRGIELHDFPQGAFGLFEVTRPTKVEIQTSFDIRWVNVRPRSAGVAAVIAADHRGVTLVATDATPLTVEFNDDLVRVVHLFPYAADRDIPRPATPNVRYFGPGLHEPGLIDLRDGETLYLAPGAWVRGNVRSIGTNNVTIRGRGILDGTDVGGPGVVGPGRAGLSNLIYLERTTGARLEGITLFNSHGAWTVYMTGTTGTRVDGLRILNPSVDYGDDGFDIVSSSDVRVENVFVRTNDDCVVVKNLGDVDTHYITVRHCVLWNMPTGGNGLEIGFETRNRPIHHIRFEDIDLIHVERGSAISIHNGDAAVVEDVVFDNIRVEDARRKLIDFAVVYAQYGADRPASDEENARRLDRGGTWDGMLTYSPAEKPERAKFRGHIRNIRVSNLHVVDGALPYSAIAGFDEGHAVENVVIEGLQYLGRPILSAYEGKFSVENAAGVEFK
;
A
#
# COMPACT_ATOMS: atom_id res chain seq x y z
N MET A 1 19.22 -40.99 43.67
CA MET A 1 19.89 -40.00 42.79
C MET A 1 20.35 -40.71 41.53
N ARG A 2 19.69 -40.45 40.43
CA ARG A 2 20.14 -40.86 39.07
C ARG A 2 20.28 -39.60 38.24
N PRO A 3 21.35 -39.41 37.46
CA PRO A 3 21.53 -38.18 36.67
C PRO A 3 20.67 -38.20 35.40
N LYS A 4 20.16 -37.03 35.03
CA LYS A 4 19.44 -36.79 33.77
C LYS A 4 20.42 -36.73 32.60
N PRO A 5 20.07 -37.23 31.41
CA PRO A 5 20.91 -37.09 30.22
C PRO A 5 20.80 -35.66 29.63
N SER A 6 21.93 -35.08 29.33
CA SER A 6 22.09 -33.84 28.57
C SER A 6 21.83 -34.12 27.09
N VAL A 7 20.91 -33.33 26.49
CA VAL A 7 20.70 -33.33 25.05
C VAL A 7 21.76 -32.42 24.42
N GLY A 8 22.69 -33.01 23.71
CA GLY A 8 23.67 -32.30 22.92
C GLY A 8 23.03 -31.77 21.63
N VAL A 9 23.13 -30.47 21.41
CA VAL A 9 22.81 -29.85 20.14
C VAL A 9 23.94 -30.15 19.16
N LEU A 10 23.62 -30.90 18.12
CA LEU A 10 24.55 -31.22 17.03
C LEU A 10 24.55 -30.03 16.05
N LEU A 11 25.58 -29.19 16.12
CA LEU A 11 25.88 -28.18 15.10
C LEU A 11 26.44 -28.90 13.87
N ILE A 12 25.64 -29.02 12.81
CA ILE A 12 26.11 -29.47 11.51
C ILE A 12 26.74 -28.26 10.81
N GLY A 13 28.06 -28.18 10.85
CA GLY A 13 28.84 -27.26 10.05
C GLY A 13 28.79 -27.67 8.57
N LEU A 14 28.15 -26.87 7.74
CA LEU A 14 28.27 -26.95 6.29
C LEU A 14 29.63 -26.40 5.87
N ALA A 15 30.56 -27.31 5.57
CA ALA A 15 31.82 -26.98 4.92
C ALA A 15 31.51 -26.53 3.47
N GLN A 16 31.77 -25.26 3.14
CA GLN A 16 31.82 -24.81 1.76
C GLN A 16 33.00 -25.45 1.05
N LEU A 17 32.72 -26.43 0.18
CA LEU A 17 33.68 -26.86 -0.83
C LEU A 17 33.72 -25.78 -1.93
N ALA A 18 34.82 -25.04 -1.96
CA ALA A 18 35.16 -24.20 -3.13
C ALA A 18 35.53 -25.15 -4.29
N LEU A 19 34.62 -25.33 -5.22
CA LEU A 19 34.89 -25.91 -6.51
C LEU A 19 35.35 -24.80 -7.44
N ALA A 20 36.63 -24.85 -7.81
CA ALA A 20 37.24 -24.00 -8.82
C ALA A 20 36.67 -24.25 -10.21
N GLY A 21 36.41 -23.19 -10.98
CA GLY A 21 36.35 -23.25 -12.45
C GLY A 21 35.00 -23.61 -13.06
N GLY A 22 33.90 -23.02 -12.58
CA GLY A 22 32.64 -23.02 -13.34
C GLY A 22 32.68 -21.90 -14.39
N VAL A 23 32.46 -22.27 -15.65
CA VAL A 23 32.12 -21.30 -16.73
C VAL A 23 30.93 -20.48 -16.20
N PRO A 24 30.95 -19.11 -16.28
CA PRO A 24 29.82 -18.33 -15.86
C PRO A 24 28.61 -18.77 -16.67
N VAL A 25 27.63 -19.39 -16.02
CA VAL A 25 26.33 -19.65 -16.64
C VAL A 25 25.75 -18.27 -16.90
N ALA A 26 25.54 -17.93 -18.16
CA ALA A 26 24.88 -16.67 -18.52
C ALA A 26 23.54 -16.60 -17.77
N ALA A 27 23.26 -15.45 -17.16
CA ALA A 27 21.96 -15.23 -16.54
C ALA A 27 20.86 -15.56 -17.56
N PRO A 28 19.77 -16.23 -17.15
CA PRO A 28 18.67 -16.51 -18.07
C PRO A 28 18.22 -15.19 -18.72
N PRO A 29 17.82 -15.21 -20.00
CA PRO A 29 17.35 -13.99 -20.64
C PRO A 29 16.15 -13.44 -19.84
N PRO A 30 16.02 -12.10 -19.74
CA PRO A 30 14.90 -11.50 -19.02
C PRO A 30 13.58 -11.99 -19.62
N ASP A 31 12.59 -12.23 -18.75
CA ASP A 31 11.27 -12.72 -19.18
C ASP A 31 10.56 -11.73 -20.09
N PHE A 32 10.93 -10.44 -20.03
CA PHE A 32 10.26 -9.37 -20.74
C PHE A 32 11.23 -8.45 -21.48
N ARG A 33 10.77 -7.94 -22.62
CA ARG A 33 11.35 -6.77 -23.30
C ARG A 33 10.20 -5.84 -23.68
N VAL A 34 10.37 -4.55 -23.43
CA VAL A 34 9.34 -3.54 -23.72
C VAL A 34 9.90 -2.50 -24.68
N ASN A 35 9.16 -2.26 -25.75
CA ASN A 35 9.40 -1.16 -26.68
C ASN A 35 8.27 -0.12 -26.55
N VAL A 36 8.64 1.12 -26.50
CA VAL A 36 7.73 2.27 -26.54
C VAL A 36 8.04 3.07 -27.81
N GLN A 37 7.07 3.20 -28.72
CA GLN A 37 7.27 3.82 -30.02
C GLN A 37 8.53 3.29 -30.74
N ASP A 38 8.63 1.96 -30.84
CA ASP A 38 9.73 1.22 -31.47
C ASP A 38 11.13 1.42 -30.82
N ARG A 39 11.20 1.97 -29.62
CA ARG A 39 12.44 2.11 -28.84
C ARG A 39 12.36 1.27 -27.57
N GLY A 40 13.37 0.45 -27.32
CA GLY A 40 13.50 -0.28 -26.07
C GLY A 40 13.58 0.66 -24.90
N ILE A 41 12.85 0.35 -23.82
CA ILE A 41 12.98 1.03 -22.53
C ILE A 41 13.72 0.13 -21.54
N GLU A 42 14.32 0.74 -20.52
CA GLU A 42 14.92 0.01 -19.41
C GLU A 42 13.80 -0.61 -18.56
N LEU A 43 13.96 -1.90 -18.25
CA LEU A 43 13.12 -2.62 -17.31
C LEU A 43 13.92 -2.94 -16.06
N HIS A 44 13.24 -2.83 -14.94
CA HIS A 44 13.77 -3.17 -13.63
C HIS A 44 13.04 -4.42 -13.13
N ASP A 45 13.78 -5.54 -13.05
CA ASP A 45 13.26 -6.83 -12.63
C ASP A 45 13.10 -6.89 -11.11
N PHE A 46 12.08 -7.58 -10.64
CA PHE A 46 11.86 -7.93 -9.25
C PHE A 46 11.22 -9.34 -9.17
N PRO A 47 11.15 -9.98 -7.99
CA PRO A 47 10.72 -11.39 -7.89
C PRO A 47 9.37 -11.74 -8.53
N GLN A 48 8.44 -10.77 -8.63
CA GLN A 48 7.10 -10.98 -9.17
C GLN A 48 6.90 -10.36 -10.55
N GLY A 49 7.95 -9.97 -11.27
CA GLY A 49 7.83 -9.38 -12.60
C GLY A 49 8.85 -8.29 -12.90
N ALA A 50 8.44 -7.31 -13.68
CA ALA A 50 9.27 -6.18 -14.06
C ALA A 50 8.46 -4.87 -14.08
N PHE A 51 9.14 -3.73 -13.97
CA PHE A 51 8.53 -2.44 -14.23
C PHE A 51 9.40 -1.57 -15.14
N GLY A 52 8.75 -0.69 -15.88
CA GLY A 52 9.42 0.27 -16.73
C GLY A 52 8.75 1.63 -16.71
N LEU A 53 9.56 2.69 -16.76
CA LEU A 53 9.11 4.08 -16.79
C LEU A 53 9.32 4.67 -18.16
N PHE A 54 8.34 5.42 -18.67
CA PHE A 54 8.48 6.13 -19.93
C PHE A 54 7.60 7.38 -20.00
N GLU A 55 8.07 8.34 -20.79
CA GLU A 55 7.31 9.57 -21.00
C GLU A 55 6.17 9.35 -22.01
N VAL A 56 4.99 9.88 -21.68
CA VAL A 56 3.82 9.90 -22.55
C VAL A 56 3.37 11.35 -22.81
N THR A 57 3.30 11.73 -24.08
CA THR A 57 2.83 13.07 -24.52
C THR A 57 1.60 13.00 -25.41
N ARG A 58 1.26 11.81 -25.89
CA ARG A 58 0.16 11.47 -26.80
C ARG A 58 -0.10 9.95 -26.68
N PRO A 59 -1.19 9.43 -27.24
CA PRO A 59 -1.39 7.98 -27.30
C PRO A 59 -0.14 7.29 -27.83
N THR A 60 0.42 6.40 -27.04
CA THR A 60 1.74 5.83 -27.20
C THR A 60 1.64 4.31 -27.33
N LYS A 61 2.10 3.77 -28.47
CA LYS A 61 2.19 2.34 -28.68
C LYS A 61 3.24 1.73 -27.76
N VAL A 62 2.87 0.65 -27.09
CA VAL A 62 3.74 -0.17 -26.25
C VAL A 62 3.70 -1.60 -26.73
N GLU A 63 4.85 -2.21 -26.95
CA GLU A 63 5.01 -3.60 -27.34
C GLU A 63 5.80 -4.34 -26.27
N ILE A 64 5.24 -5.44 -25.77
CA ILE A 64 5.88 -6.32 -24.80
C ILE A 64 6.19 -7.63 -25.47
N GLN A 65 7.44 -8.08 -25.42
CA GLN A 65 7.88 -9.39 -25.85
C GLN A 65 8.16 -10.24 -24.62
N THR A 66 7.76 -11.52 -24.64
CA THR A 66 7.94 -12.47 -23.55
C THR A 66 8.83 -13.65 -23.94
N SER A 67 9.50 -14.25 -22.96
CA SER A 67 10.26 -15.50 -23.14
C SER A 67 9.34 -16.75 -23.16
N PHE A 68 8.05 -16.59 -22.86
CA PHE A 68 7.05 -17.66 -22.72
C PHE A 68 5.84 -17.41 -23.64
N ASP A 69 5.04 -18.45 -23.86
CA ASP A 69 3.84 -18.38 -24.70
C ASP A 69 2.69 -17.70 -23.94
N ILE A 70 2.07 -16.72 -24.59
CA ILE A 70 0.94 -15.95 -24.08
C ILE A 70 -0.35 -16.62 -24.60
N ARG A 71 -1.15 -17.14 -23.68
CA ARG A 71 -2.49 -17.68 -23.95
C ARG A 71 -3.57 -16.64 -23.79
N TRP A 72 -3.40 -15.76 -22.82
CA TRP A 72 -4.26 -14.62 -22.59
C TRP A 72 -3.53 -13.52 -21.83
N VAL A 73 -4.04 -12.30 -21.89
CA VAL A 73 -3.46 -11.11 -21.28
C VAL A 73 -4.56 -10.27 -20.66
N ASN A 74 -4.28 -9.71 -19.52
CA ASN A 74 -5.13 -8.76 -18.81
C ASN A 74 -4.39 -7.45 -18.60
N VAL A 75 -5.04 -6.32 -18.82
CA VAL A 75 -4.48 -4.99 -18.54
C VAL A 75 -5.33 -4.32 -17.45
N ARG A 76 -4.68 -3.97 -16.36
CA ARG A 76 -5.32 -3.30 -15.22
C ARG A 76 -4.73 -1.90 -15.01
N PRO A 77 -5.49 -0.96 -14.45
CA PRO A 77 -6.91 -1.10 -14.08
C PRO A 77 -7.81 -1.17 -15.32
N ARG A 78 -8.93 -1.89 -15.22
CA ARG A 78 -9.93 -1.98 -16.30
C ARG A 78 -10.56 -0.63 -16.63
N SER A 79 -10.61 0.27 -15.65
CA SER A 79 -11.09 1.66 -15.82
C SER A 79 -10.27 2.46 -16.83
N ALA A 80 -8.99 2.11 -17.05
CA ALA A 80 -8.15 2.73 -18.07
C ALA A 80 -8.62 2.44 -19.50
N GLY A 81 -9.47 1.42 -19.70
CA GLY A 81 -10.02 1.07 -21.01
C GLY A 81 -8.98 0.64 -22.03
N VAL A 82 -7.80 0.22 -21.60
CA VAL A 82 -6.69 -0.17 -22.46
C VAL A 82 -6.85 -1.64 -22.90
N ALA A 83 -7.05 -1.83 -24.21
CA ALA A 83 -7.07 -3.17 -24.79
C ALA A 83 -5.65 -3.61 -25.19
N ALA A 84 -5.38 -4.91 -25.04
CA ALA A 84 -4.14 -5.54 -25.48
C ALA A 84 -4.41 -6.54 -26.61
N VAL A 85 -3.51 -6.60 -27.58
CA VAL A 85 -3.59 -7.53 -28.70
C VAL A 85 -2.39 -8.48 -28.65
N ILE A 86 -2.67 -9.79 -28.58
CA ILE A 86 -1.65 -10.82 -28.62
C ILE A 86 -1.19 -11.02 -30.05
N ALA A 87 0.12 -11.08 -30.29
CA ALA A 87 0.72 -11.33 -31.59
C ALA A 87 0.48 -12.79 -32.05
N ALA A 88 0.56 -13.02 -33.35
CA ALA A 88 0.30 -14.33 -33.93
C ALA A 88 1.29 -15.43 -33.50
N ASP A 89 2.48 -15.06 -33.07
CA ASP A 89 3.49 -15.97 -32.50
C ASP A 89 3.28 -16.31 -31.05
N HIS A 90 2.26 -15.73 -30.43
CA HIS A 90 1.93 -15.86 -28.98
C HIS A 90 3.04 -15.42 -28.01
N ARG A 91 4.00 -14.60 -28.47
CA ARG A 91 5.13 -14.10 -27.66
C ARG A 91 5.20 -12.59 -27.56
N GLY A 92 4.26 -11.90 -28.18
CA GLY A 92 4.16 -10.46 -28.16
C GLY A 92 2.78 -9.97 -27.76
N VAL A 93 2.74 -8.81 -27.11
CA VAL A 93 1.51 -8.05 -26.80
C VAL A 93 1.71 -6.61 -27.23
N THR A 94 0.71 -6.04 -27.89
CA THR A 94 0.65 -4.63 -28.24
C THR A 94 -0.52 -3.96 -27.53
N LEU A 95 -0.27 -2.80 -26.92
CA LEU A 95 -1.29 -1.94 -26.32
C LEU A 95 -0.98 -0.46 -26.60
N VAL A 96 -1.92 0.43 -26.29
CA VAL A 96 -1.75 1.88 -26.42
C VAL A 96 -1.99 2.54 -25.08
N ALA A 97 -0.95 3.14 -24.49
CA ALA A 97 -1.07 4.00 -23.33
C ALA A 97 -1.56 5.39 -23.76
N THR A 98 -2.66 5.86 -23.22
CA THR A 98 -3.31 7.12 -23.62
C THR A 98 -2.88 8.31 -22.79
N ASP A 99 -2.53 8.09 -21.54
CA ASP A 99 -2.18 9.09 -20.54
C ASP A 99 -1.15 8.54 -19.54
N ALA A 100 -1.00 9.20 -18.40
CA ALA A 100 -0.05 8.83 -17.35
C ALA A 100 -0.61 7.81 -16.33
N THR A 101 -1.73 7.15 -16.61
CA THR A 101 -2.29 6.12 -15.74
C THR A 101 -1.33 4.92 -15.64
N PRO A 102 -0.92 4.50 -14.44
CA PRO A 102 -0.15 3.27 -14.25
C PRO A 102 -0.91 2.06 -14.75
N LEU A 103 -0.25 1.22 -15.54
CA LEU A 103 -0.84 0.00 -16.09
C LEU A 103 -0.09 -1.24 -15.57
N THR A 104 -0.84 -2.27 -15.25
CA THR A 104 -0.31 -3.61 -14.97
C THR A 104 -0.75 -4.56 -16.07
N VAL A 105 0.20 -5.23 -16.72
CA VAL A 105 -0.06 -6.25 -17.72
C VAL A 105 0.22 -7.61 -17.12
N GLU A 106 -0.81 -8.44 -17.04
CA GLU A 106 -0.81 -9.78 -16.47
C GLU A 106 -0.89 -10.82 -17.60
N PHE A 107 -0.14 -11.91 -17.46
CA PHE A 107 -0.06 -12.95 -18.46
C PHE A 107 -0.49 -14.30 -17.88
N ASN A 108 -1.40 -14.99 -18.54
CA ASN A 108 -1.78 -16.38 -18.24
C ASN A 108 -2.30 -16.65 -16.82
N ASP A 109 -2.93 -15.67 -16.15
CA ASP A 109 -3.35 -15.73 -14.73
C ASP A 109 -2.19 -15.83 -13.73
N ASP A 110 -0.98 -15.49 -14.14
CA ASP A 110 0.19 -15.61 -13.29
C ASP A 110 0.55 -14.24 -12.69
N LEU A 111 0.23 -14.04 -11.41
CA LEU A 111 0.49 -12.78 -10.69
C LEU A 111 1.97 -12.60 -10.27
N VAL A 112 2.81 -13.62 -10.53
CA VAL A 112 4.27 -13.53 -10.36
C VAL A 112 5.01 -13.32 -11.70
N ARG A 113 4.27 -13.09 -12.79
CA ARG A 113 4.80 -12.72 -14.11
C ARG A 113 4.03 -11.55 -14.69
N VAL A 114 4.28 -10.37 -14.14
CA VAL A 114 3.59 -9.14 -14.53
C VAL A 114 4.57 -8.09 -15.02
N VAL A 115 4.09 -7.17 -15.85
CA VAL A 115 4.84 -5.97 -16.21
C VAL A 115 4.04 -4.75 -15.77
N HIS A 116 4.64 -3.96 -14.87
CA HIS A 116 4.11 -2.65 -14.55
C HIS A 116 4.67 -1.63 -15.53
N LEU A 117 3.79 -0.94 -16.21
CA LEU A 117 4.10 0.16 -17.10
C LEU A 117 3.77 1.46 -16.42
N PHE A 118 4.75 2.32 -16.22
CA PHE A 118 4.60 3.60 -15.57
C PHE A 118 4.80 4.75 -16.54
N PRO A 119 3.78 5.08 -17.35
CA PRO A 119 3.81 6.28 -18.13
C PRO A 119 3.81 7.51 -17.23
N TYR A 120 4.52 8.56 -17.62
CA TYR A 120 4.55 9.83 -16.91
C TYR A 120 4.53 11.02 -17.89
N ALA A 121 3.94 12.14 -17.46
CA ALA A 121 4.02 13.39 -18.20
C ALA A 121 5.43 13.99 -18.09
N ALA A 122 5.87 14.69 -19.14
CA ALA A 122 7.14 15.41 -19.15
C ALA A 122 7.31 16.28 -17.90
N ASP A 123 8.47 16.20 -17.28
CA ASP A 123 8.84 17.12 -16.21
C ASP A 123 9.25 18.47 -16.84
N ARG A 124 8.51 19.53 -16.53
CA ARG A 124 8.70 20.85 -17.15
C ARG A 124 9.69 21.72 -16.39
N ASP A 125 9.90 21.45 -15.11
CA ASP A 125 10.71 22.29 -14.21
C ASP A 125 11.96 21.55 -13.70
N ILE A 126 12.74 21.00 -14.63
CA ILE A 126 13.96 20.30 -14.29
C ILE A 126 15.01 21.26 -13.72
N PRO A 127 15.40 21.13 -12.43
CA PRO A 127 16.43 22.02 -11.87
C PRO A 127 17.81 21.69 -12.45
N ARG A 128 18.68 22.68 -12.43
CA ARG A 128 20.10 22.43 -12.76
C ARG A 128 20.83 21.85 -11.53
N PRO A 129 21.89 21.03 -11.70
CA PRO A 129 22.62 20.44 -10.58
C PRO A 129 23.13 21.43 -9.52
N ALA A 130 23.39 22.68 -9.90
CA ALA A 130 23.89 23.73 -8.99
C ALA A 130 22.79 24.70 -8.52
N THR A 131 21.51 24.35 -8.68
CA THR A 131 20.39 25.19 -8.20
C THR A 131 20.45 25.30 -6.68
N PRO A 132 20.42 26.49 -6.09
CA PRO A 132 20.40 26.65 -4.64
C PRO A 132 19.22 25.88 -3.98
N ASN A 133 19.45 25.32 -2.80
CA ASN A 133 18.49 24.51 -2.04
C ASN A 133 17.97 23.27 -2.77
N VAL A 134 18.67 22.78 -3.81
CA VAL A 134 18.33 21.57 -4.52
C VAL A 134 19.44 20.54 -4.35
N ARG A 135 19.05 19.36 -3.81
CA ARG A 135 19.90 18.16 -3.86
C ARG A 135 19.53 17.38 -5.13
N TYR A 136 20.41 17.45 -6.11
CA TYR A 136 20.19 16.90 -7.43
C TYR A 136 20.91 15.56 -7.61
N PHE A 137 20.17 14.51 -7.96
CA PHE A 137 20.73 13.23 -8.38
C PHE A 137 20.45 13.04 -9.87
N GLY A 138 21.50 12.99 -10.67
CA GLY A 138 21.45 12.71 -12.12
C GLY A 138 21.27 11.23 -12.42
N PRO A 139 21.22 10.85 -13.73
CA PRO A 139 21.15 9.43 -14.12
C PRO A 139 22.31 8.61 -13.53
N GLY A 140 22.04 7.34 -13.18
CA GLY A 140 22.99 6.40 -12.60
C GLY A 140 22.72 6.08 -11.13
N LEU A 141 23.55 5.19 -10.57
CA LEU A 141 23.47 4.74 -9.18
C LEU A 141 24.11 5.75 -8.22
N HIS A 142 23.39 6.07 -7.15
CA HIS A 142 23.83 6.93 -6.05
C HIS A 142 23.54 6.26 -4.73
N GLU A 143 24.46 6.33 -3.77
CA GLU A 143 24.34 5.68 -2.45
C GLU A 143 24.57 6.71 -1.30
N PRO A 144 23.71 7.73 -1.17
CA PRO A 144 23.86 8.75 -0.14
C PRO A 144 23.50 8.25 1.27
N GLY A 145 22.80 7.12 1.39
CA GLY A 145 22.21 6.66 2.65
C GLY A 145 21.07 7.58 3.10
N LEU A 146 21.10 8.05 4.35
CA LEU A 146 20.08 8.95 4.89
C LEU A 146 20.23 10.39 4.34
N ILE A 147 19.14 10.89 3.77
CA ILE A 147 19.02 12.26 3.28
C ILE A 147 18.11 13.06 4.23
N ASP A 148 18.68 13.86 5.11
CA ASP A 148 17.93 14.80 5.94
C ASP A 148 17.63 16.09 5.18
N LEU A 149 16.34 16.42 5.02
CA LEU A 149 15.88 17.65 4.36
C LEU A 149 15.68 18.78 5.38
N ARG A 150 15.97 19.99 4.95
CA ARG A 150 15.79 21.24 5.70
C ARG A 150 14.68 22.07 5.10
N ASP A 151 14.29 23.13 5.80
CA ASP A 151 13.27 24.08 5.33
C ASP A 151 13.51 24.53 3.89
N GLY A 152 12.49 24.39 3.04
CA GLY A 152 12.51 24.81 1.64
C GLY A 152 13.45 24.01 0.73
N GLU A 153 14.08 22.93 1.21
CA GLU A 153 14.94 22.10 0.35
C GLU A 153 14.11 21.24 -0.62
N THR A 154 14.66 21.07 -1.80
CA THR A 154 14.16 20.15 -2.82
C THR A 154 15.14 19.01 -3.03
N LEU A 155 14.66 17.78 -2.93
CA LEU A 155 15.34 16.60 -3.43
C LEU A 155 14.81 16.31 -4.84
N TYR A 156 15.70 16.30 -5.83
CA TYR A 156 15.34 16.00 -7.21
C TYR A 156 16.06 14.76 -7.72
N LEU A 157 15.28 13.77 -8.14
CA LEU A 157 15.77 12.55 -8.75
C LEU A 157 15.46 12.61 -10.27
N ALA A 158 16.48 12.83 -11.08
CA ALA A 158 16.33 12.91 -12.54
C ALA A 158 15.86 11.55 -13.13
N PRO A 159 15.26 11.54 -14.34
CA PRO A 159 15.04 10.30 -15.05
C PRO A 159 16.33 9.48 -15.17
N GLY A 160 16.27 8.17 -14.85
CA GLY A 160 17.43 7.28 -14.80
C GLY A 160 18.30 7.38 -13.54
N ALA A 161 17.96 8.24 -12.57
CA ALA A 161 18.60 8.21 -11.26
C ALA A 161 18.09 7.01 -10.44
N TRP A 162 19.00 6.23 -9.87
CA TRP A 162 18.74 5.18 -8.91
C TRP A 162 19.45 5.53 -7.60
N VAL A 163 18.67 5.91 -6.60
CA VAL A 163 19.20 6.43 -5.33
C VAL A 163 18.92 5.42 -4.21
N ARG A 164 19.96 4.77 -3.70
CA ARG A 164 19.88 3.89 -2.53
C ARG A 164 19.98 4.67 -1.25
N GLY A 165 18.92 4.63 -0.47
CA GLY A 165 18.85 5.37 0.77
C GLY A 165 17.43 5.70 1.16
N ASN A 166 17.31 6.60 2.12
CA ASN A 166 16.02 7.07 2.60
C ASN A 166 16.02 8.58 2.85
N VAL A 167 14.83 9.16 2.94
CA VAL A 167 14.63 10.61 3.11
C VAL A 167 13.90 10.87 4.41
N ARG A 168 14.41 11.84 5.17
CA ARG A 168 13.82 12.27 6.43
C ARG A 168 13.62 13.78 6.46
N SER A 169 12.51 14.20 7.06
CA SER A 169 12.15 15.59 7.29
C SER A 169 11.48 15.70 8.66
N ILE A 170 12.07 16.44 9.60
CA ILE A 170 11.55 16.57 10.97
C ILE A 170 11.45 18.06 11.33
N GLY A 171 10.22 18.50 11.65
CA GLY A 171 9.94 19.87 12.08
C GLY A 171 10.27 20.92 11.01
N THR A 172 10.21 20.57 9.74
CA THR A 172 10.57 21.44 8.62
C THR A 172 9.35 21.96 7.85
N ASN A 173 9.59 22.97 7.01
CA ASN A 173 8.56 23.60 6.20
C ASN A 173 8.90 23.53 4.70
N ASN A 174 7.87 23.29 3.87
CA ASN A 174 7.93 23.41 2.40
C ASN A 174 9.06 22.59 1.74
N VAL A 175 9.32 21.40 2.24
CA VAL A 175 10.24 20.47 1.58
C VAL A 175 9.58 19.87 0.33
N THR A 176 10.39 19.60 -0.69
CA THR A 176 9.92 18.97 -1.92
C THR A 176 10.78 17.77 -2.27
N ILE A 177 10.16 16.64 -2.57
CA ILE A 177 10.81 15.43 -3.08
C ILE A 177 10.19 15.14 -4.44
N ARG A 178 10.94 15.29 -5.54
CA ARG A 178 10.34 15.18 -6.86
C ARG A 178 11.28 14.66 -7.94
N GLY A 179 10.73 14.33 -9.09
CA GLY A 179 11.46 13.87 -10.26
C GLY A 179 10.84 12.65 -10.92
N ARG A 180 11.68 11.88 -11.62
CA ARG A 180 11.27 10.64 -12.32
C ARG A 180 12.23 9.48 -12.05
N GLY A 181 13.15 9.66 -11.10
CA GLY A 181 14.06 8.62 -10.65
C GLY A 181 13.44 7.68 -9.62
N ILE A 182 14.26 6.75 -9.15
CA ILE A 182 13.90 5.70 -8.21
C ILE A 182 14.63 5.94 -6.88
N LEU A 183 13.90 5.92 -5.77
CA LEU A 183 14.43 5.84 -4.42
C LEU A 183 14.31 4.39 -3.95
N ASP A 184 15.44 3.75 -3.66
CA ASP A 184 15.55 2.33 -3.36
C ASP A 184 15.98 2.11 -1.90
N GLY A 185 15.15 1.41 -1.15
CA GLY A 185 15.36 1.07 0.25
C GLY A 185 16.04 -0.27 0.51
N THR A 186 16.55 -0.95 -0.51
CA THR A 186 17.12 -2.31 -0.38
C THR A 186 18.16 -2.43 0.74
N ASP A 187 18.96 -1.40 0.96
CA ASP A 187 20.02 -1.38 2.00
C ASP A 187 19.62 -0.54 3.23
N VAL A 188 18.36 -0.10 3.31
CA VAL A 188 17.85 0.76 4.37
C VAL A 188 17.02 -0.04 5.36
N GLY A 189 17.46 -0.07 6.62
CA GLY A 189 16.72 -0.73 7.68
C GLY A 189 16.79 -2.25 7.63
N GLY A 190 15.78 -2.90 8.14
CA GLY A 190 15.61 -4.35 8.17
C GLY A 190 14.28 -4.71 8.82
N PRO A 191 13.82 -5.95 8.69
CA PRO A 191 12.55 -6.40 9.27
C PRO A 191 12.50 -6.12 10.78
N GLY A 192 11.38 -5.58 11.24
CA GLY A 192 11.14 -5.29 12.67
C GLY A 192 11.59 -3.91 13.16
N VAL A 193 11.95 -2.99 12.28
CA VAL A 193 12.28 -1.59 12.63
C VAL A 193 11.05 -0.68 12.53
N VAL A 194 9.85 -1.20 12.79
CA VAL A 194 8.59 -0.45 12.74
C VAL A 194 8.24 0.07 14.13
N GLY A 195 7.86 1.33 14.23
CA GLY A 195 7.24 1.89 15.43
C GLY A 195 7.82 3.20 15.93
N PRO A 196 7.10 3.91 16.82
CA PRO A 196 7.52 5.17 17.39
C PRO A 196 8.82 5.00 18.19
N GLY A 197 9.83 5.81 17.91
CA GLY A 197 11.12 5.83 18.59
C GLY A 197 12.34 5.49 17.71
N ARG A 198 12.13 5.02 16.47
CA ARG A 198 13.20 4.83 15.48
C ARG A 198 13.05 5.76 14.28
N ALA A 199 12.66 6.98 14.56
CA ALA A 199 12.30 8.04 13.62
C ALA A 199 13.12 8.04 12.31
N GLY A 200 12.52 7.54 11.25
CA GLY A 200 13.01 7.66 9.88
C GLY A 200 14.27 6.88 9.53
N LEU A 201 14.64 5.86 10.32
CA LEU A 201 15.83 5.05 10.02
C LEU A 201 15.52 3.86 9.09
N SER A 202 14.26 3.50 8.93
CA SER A 202 13.83 2.36 8.11
C SER A 202 12.78 2.72 7.05
N ASN A 203 12.05 3.82 7.23
CA ASN A 203 11.07 4.27 6.23
C ASN A 203 11.79 4.86 5.01
N LEU A 204 11.28 4.64 3.81
CA LEU A 204 11.84 5.29 2.61
C LEU A 204 11.67 6.80 2.67
N ILE A 205 10.49 7.26 3.07
CA ILE A 205 10.22 8.68 3.32
C ILE A 205 9.59 8.80 4.70
N TYR A 206 10.22 9.56 5.56
CA TYR A 206 9.74 9.89 6.90
C TYR A 206 9.52 11.38 7.06
N LEU A 207 8.26 11.78 7.29
CA LEU A 207 7.87 13.16 7.55
C LEU A 207 7.30 13.28 8.95
N GLU A 208 7.94 14.03 9.81
CA GLU A 208 7.49 14.27 11.19
C GLU A 208 7.33 15.77 11.44
N ARG A 209 6.14 16.20 11.88
CA ARG A 209 5.84 17.62 12.14
C ARG A 209 6.28 18.54 11.00
N THR A 210 6.11 18.07 9.76
CA THR A 210 6.47 18.79 8.54
C THR A 210 5.25 19.51 8.00
N THR A 211 5.41 20.78 7.61
CA THR A 211 4.34 21.60 7.05
C THR A 211 4.58 21.85 5.56
N GLY A 212 3.55 21.64 4.72
CA GLY A 212 3.60 22.00 3.30
C GLY A 212 4.53 21.13 2.45
N ALA A 213 4.76 19.87 2.85
CA ALA A 213 5.56 18.94 2.07
C ALA A 213 4.93 18.61 0.71
N ARG A 214 5.78 18.41 -0.32
CA ARG A 214 5.38 17.97 -1.65
C ARG A 214 6.20 16.77 -2.09
N LEU A 215 5.51 15.71 -2.53
CA LEU A 215 6.12 14.49 -3.04
C LEU A 215 5.55 14.24 -4.45
N GLU A 216 6.40 14.27 -5.48
CA GLU A 216 5.91 14.29 -6.87
C GLU A 216 6.71 13.36 -7.80
N GLY A 217 6.04 12.38 -8.39
CA GLY A 217 6.46 11.68 -9.61
C GLY A 217 7.58 10.67 -9.50
N ILE A 218 8.21 10.47 -8.34
CA ILE A 218 9.27 9.49 -8.15
C ILE A 218 8.70 8.07 -7.95
N THR A 219 9.55 7.07 -8.13
CA THR A 219 9.26 5.68 -7.79
C THR A 219 9.95 5.32 -6.48
N LEU A 220 9.22 4.75 -5.55
CA LEU A 220 9.70 4.19 -4.29
C LEU A 220 9.78 2.67 -4.44
N PHE A 221 10.95 2.12 -4.26
CA PHE A 221 11.19 0.71 -4.48
C PHE A 221 11.75 0.05 -3.22
N ASN A 222 11.13 -1.06 -2.79
CA ASN A 222 11.60 -1.91 -1.71
C ASN A 222 11.83 -1.19 -0.37
N SER A 223 10.77 -0.97 0.38
CA SER A 223 10.86 -0.42 1.75
C SER A 223 11.45 -1.39 2.77
N HIS A 224 11.71 -2.64 2.36
CA HIS A 224 12.35 -3.69 3.15
C HIS A 224 11.65 -3.98 4.50
N GLY A 225 10.31 -4.12 4.48
CA GLY A 225 9.50 -4.45 5.65
C GLY A 225 9.28 -3.29 6.62
N ALA A 226 9.28 -2.05 6.11
CA ALA A 226 8.93 -0.86 6.88
C ALA A 226 7.86 -0.04 6.13
N TRP A 227 7.08 0.73 6.85
CA TRP A 227 6.13 1.71 6.28
C TRP A 227 6.84 2.61 5.27
N THR A 228 6.42 2.56 4.01
CA THR A 228 7.16 3.18 2.91
C THR A 228 7.18 4.71 3.02
N VAL A 229 5.99 5.32 3.11
CA VAL A 229 5.84 6.77 3.33
C VAL A 229 5.14 6.98 4.66
N TYR A 230 5.91 7.29 5.68
CA TYR A 230 5.38 7.55 7.02
C TYR A 230 5.28 9.05 7.29
N MET A 231 4.05 9.52 7.44
CA MET A 231 3.71 10.89 7.77
C MET A 231 3.13 10.96 9.18
N THR A 232 3.77 11.68 10.10
CA THR A 232 3.26 11.83 11.47
C THR A 232 3.26 13.29 11.94
N GLY A 233 2.10 13.78 12.36
CA GLY A 233 1.92 15.17 12.78
C GLY A 233 2.17 16.17 11.66
N THR A 234 1.99 15.78 10.39
CA THR A 234 2.20 16.67 9.25
C THR A 234 0.93 17.46 8.91
N THR A 235 1.10 18.60 8.26
CA THR A 235 -0.03 19.39 7.75
C THR A 235 0.27 19.99 6.39
N GLY A 236 -0.76 20.09 5.53
CA GLY A 236 -0.61 20.68 4.20
C GLY A 236 0.21 19.82 3.24
N THR A 237 0.33 18.51 3.45
CA THR A 237 1.12 17.61 2.59
C THR A 237 0.39 17.30 1.28
N ARG A 238 1.13 17.34 0.17
CA ARG A 238 0.64 17.00 -1.17
C ARG A 238 1.50 15.91 -1.78
N VAL A 239 0.86 14.83 -2.20
CA VAL A 239 1.49 13.69 -2.89
C VAL A 239 0.84 13.53 -4.24
N ASP A 240 1.61 13.54 -5.31
CA ASP A 240 1.11 13.41 -6.68
C ASP A 240 2.01 12.50 -7.53
N GLY A 241 1.40 11.49 -8.15
CA GLY A 241 2.06 10.65 -9.16
C GLY A 241 3.19 9.77 -8.63
N LEU A 242 3.23 9.44 -7.34
CA LEU A 242 4.19 8.46 -6.81
C LEU A 242 3.84 7.04 -7.23
N ARG A 243 4.86 6.20 -7.30
CA ARG A 243 4.71 4.76 -7.52
C ARG A 243 5.44 4.03 -6.42
N ILE A 244 4.74 3.17 -5.70
CA ILE A 244 5.29 2.33 -4.64
C ILE A 244 5.28 0.88 -5.08
N LEU A 245 6.43 0.23 -5.03
CA LEU A 245 6.62 -1.18 -5.34
C LEU A 245 7.43 -1.83 -4.23
N ASN A 246 6.77 -2.64 -3.42
CA ASN A 246 7.40 -3.41 -2.36
C ASN A 246 7.42 -4.89 -2.75
N PRO A 247 8.51 -5.37 -3.35
CA PRO A 247 8.61 -6.73 -3.86
C PRO A 247 8.89 -7.78 -2.79
N SER A 248 9.21 -7.37 -1.56
CA SER A 248 9.48 -8.30 -0.48
C SER A 248 8.18 -8.99 -0.02
N VAL A 249 8.31 -10.12 0.66
CA VAL A 249 7.19 -10.82 1.31
C VAL A 249 7.17 -10.54 2.81
N ASP A 250 7.87 -9.51 3.25
CA ASP A 250 7.95 -9.10 4.65
C ASP A 250 6.67 -8.35 5.06
N TYR A 251 6.29 -8.48 6.33
CA TYR A 251 5.18 -7.72 6.91
C TYR A 251 5.59 -6.29 7.22
N GLY A 252 4.61 -5.37 7.19
CA GLY A 252 4.77 -3.98 7.63
C GLY A 252 5.40 -3.08 6.57
N ASP A 253 5.30 -3.44 5.30
CA ASP A 253 5.72 -2.62 4.18
C ASP A 253 4.56 -1.81 3.60
N ASP A 254 3.75 -1.19 4.46
CA ASP A 254 2.63 -0.33 4.09
C ASP A 254 3.06 0.71 3.05
N GLY A 255 2.13 1.09 2.17
CA GLY A 255 2.40 2.12 1.17
C GLY A 255 2.46 3.52 1.78
N PHE A 256 1.32 4.00 2.28
CA PHE A 256 1.19 5.30 2.94
C PHE A 256 0.60 5.14 4.32
N ASP A 257 1.32 5.58 5.36
CA ASP A 257 0.85 5.75 6.72
C ASP A 257 0.64 7.23 7.04
N ILE A 258 -0.63 7.64 7.13
CA ILE A 258 -1.03 9.00 7.43
C ILE A 258 -1.47 9.06 8.88
N VAL A 259 -0.56 9.45 9.77
CA VAL A 259 -0.70 9.30 11.22
C VAL A 259 -0.80 10.66 11.90
N SER A 260 -1.85 10.88 12.69
CA SER A 260 -2.03 12.13 13.49
C SER A 260 -1.73 13.39 12.66
N SER A 261 -2.22 13.44 11.43
CA SER A 261 -1.89 14.45 10.42
C SER A 261 -3.14 15.13 9.87
N SER A 262 -2.98 16.29 9.27
CA SER A 262 -4.12 17.06 8.73
C SER A 262 -3.83 17.70 7.37
N ASP A 263 -4.90 17.97 6.61
CA ASP A 263 -4.81 18.55 5.26
C ASP A 263 -3.80 17.82 4.36
N VAL A 264 -3.96 16.49 4.25
CA VAL A 264 -3.12 15.64 3.40
C VAL A 264 -3.90 15.25 2.15
N ARG A 265 -3.27 15.37 0.98
CA ARG A 265 -3.81 14.85 -0.29
C ARG A 265 -2.83 13.89 -0.92
N VAL A 266 -3.35 12.72 -1.30
CA VAL A 266 -2.62 11.69 -2.04
C VAL A 266 -3.37 11.44 -3.35
N GLU A 267 -2.72 11.73 -4.48
CA GLU A 267 -3.37 11.73 -5.79
C GLU A 267 -2.51 11.02 -6.85
N ASN A 268 -3.15 10.35 -7.80
CA ASN A 268 -2.50 9.77 -8.99
C ASN A 268 -1.38 8.76 -8.65
N VAL A 269 -1.53 7.99 -7.58
CA VAL A 269 -0.49 7.07 -7.12
C VAL A 269 -0.77 5.64 -7.53
N PHE A 270 0.31 4.88 -7.71
CA PHE A 270 0.28 3.43 -7.80
C PHE A 270 0.93 2.85 -6.53
N VAL A 271 0.27 1.87 -5.92
CA VAL A 271 0.83 1.16 -4.76
C VAL A 271 0.70 -0.34 -4.97
N ARG A 272 1.82 -1.06 -4.85
CA ARG A 272 1.86 -2.51 -4.72
C ARG A 272 2.67 -2.87 -3.49
N THR A 273 2.01 -3.46 -2.49
CA THR A 273 2.62 -3.70 -1.18
C THR A 273 2.05 -4.94 -0.50
N ASN A 274 2.77 -5.51 0.48
CA ASN A 274 2.36 -6.71 1.22
C ASN A 274 1.55 -6.41 2.48
N ASP A 275 1.47 -5.16 2.89
CA ASP A 275 0.63 -4.70 3.99
C ASP A 275 -0.33 -3.62 3.47
N ASP A 276 -0.83 -2.69 4.29
CA ASP A 276 -1.84 -1.71 3.89
C ASP A 276 -1.37 -0.82 2.73
N CYS A 277 -2.17 -0.69 1.66
CA CYS A 277 -1.77 0.20 0.55
C CYS A 277 -1.82 1.67 0.95
N VAL A 278 -2.93 2.10 1.57
CA VAL A 278 -3.08 3.45 2.15
C VAL A 278 -3.81 3.32 3.47
N VAL A 279 -3.19 3.76 4.53
CA VAL A 279 -3.78 3.68 5.87
C VAL A 279 -3.75 5.01 6.60
N VAL A 280 -4.86 5.30 7.31
CA VAL A 280 -5.03 6.47 8.17
C VAL A 280 -5.07 6.01 9.62
N LYS A 281 -4.17 6.54 10.44
CA LYS A 281 -4.01 6.14 11.85
C LYS A 281 -4.02 7.36 12.77
N ASN A 282 -4.18 7.11 14.06
CA ASN A 282 -3.94 8.12 15.09
C ASN A 282 -3.12 7.52 16.23
N LEU A 283 -1.91 8.01 16.41
CA LEU A 283 -0.97 7.61 17.47
C LEU A 283 -0.55 8.78 18.37
N GLY A 284 -0.93 10.01 18.01
CA GLY A 284 -0.50 11.23 18.68
C GLY A 284 -1.61 11.93 19.47
N ASP A 285 -1.32 13.16 19.84
CA ASP A 285 -2.19 14.01 20.67
C ASP A 285 -3.05 14.99 19.87
N VAL A 286 -3.02 14.88 18.53
CA VAL A 286 -3.79 15.74 17.62
C VAL A 286 -4.77 14.90 16.79
N ASP A 287 -5.85 15.49 16.35
CA ASP A 287 -6.84 14.85 15.51
C ASP A 287 -6.23 14.51 14.13
N THR A 288 -6.68 13.41 13.53
CA THR A 288 -6.36 13.09 12.14
C THR A 288 -7.55 13.50 11.26
N HIS A 289 -7.36 14.48 10.37
CA HIS A 289 -8.51 15.04 9.66
C HIS A 289 -8.17 15.73 8.34
N TYR A 290 -9.20 15.92 7.49
CA TYR A 290 -9.08 16.49 6.16
C TYR A 290 -8.07 15.75 5.27
N ILE A 291 -8.21 14.43 5.22
CA ILE A 291 -7.40 13.57 4.37
C ILE A 291 -8.20 13.25 3.10
N THR A 292 -7.59 13.42 1.94
CA THR A 292 -8.17 13.03 0.65
C THR A 292 -7.20 12.14 -0.11
N VAL A 293 -7.67 10.97 -0.52
CA VAL A 293 -6.93 10.02 -1.37
C VAL A 293 -7.77 9.80 -2.62
N ARG A 294 -7.21 10.04 -3.81
CA ARG A 294 -7.98 9.91 -5.05
C ARG A 294 -7.15 9.56 -6.28
N HIS A 295 -7.82 9.02 -7.30
CA HIS A 295 -7.22 8.63 -8.59
C HIS A 295 -6.05 7.65 -8.41
N CYS A 296 -6.22 6.65 -7.57
CA CYS A 296 -5.17 5.71 -7.20
C CYS A 296 -5.41 4.33 -7.80
N VAL A 297 -4.33 3.61 -8.08
CA VAL A 297 -4.34 2.20 -8.48
C VAL A 297 -3.61 1.41 -7.40
N LEU A 298 -4.30 0.48 -6.74
CA LEU A 298 -3.81 -0.19 -5.56
C LEU A 298 -3.80 -1.72 -5.73
N TRP A 299 -2.72 -2.35 -5.29
CA TRP A 299 -2.54 -3.79 -5.21
C TRP A 299 -2.02 -4.18 -3.83
N ASN A 300 -2.88 -4.74 -2.99
CA ASN A 300 -2.50 -5.39 -1.75
C ASN A 300 -2.17 -6.86 -2.04
N MET A 301 -0.95 -7.29 -1.68
CA MET A 301 -0.42 -8.63 -1.92
C MET A 301 -0.83 -9.63 -0.81
N PRO A 302 -0.51 -10.95 -0.93
CA PRO A 302 -1.11 -11.98 -0.10
C PRO A 302 -0.58 -12.09 1.33
N THR A 303 0.39 -11.30 1.77
CA THR A 303 1.03 -11.46 3.07
C THR A 303 0.20 -10.86 4.21
N GLY A 304 -0.35 -9.65 4.05
CA GLY A 304 -1.16 -8.95 5.07
C GLY A 304 -1.86 -7.73 4.52
N GLY A 305 -2.37 -6.88 5.40
CA GLY A 305 -2.91 -5.55 5.13
C GLY A 305 -4.19 -5.49 4.29
N ASN A 306 -4.57 -4.28 3.94
CA ASN A 306 -5.81 -3.92 3.27
C ASN A 306 -5.56 -3.00 2.06
N GLY A 307 -6.58 -2.81 1.23
CA GLY A 307 -6.52 -1.83 0.13
C GLY A 307 -6.55 -0.40 0.67
N LEU A 308 -7.64 -0.04 1.33
CA LEU A 308 -7.83 1.23 2.01
C LEU A 308 -8.19 0.96 3.47
N GLU A 309 -7.46 1.54 4.41
CA GLU A 309 -7.60 1.26 5.84
C GLU A 309 -7.71 2.54 6.67
N ILE A 310 -8.54 2.51 7.71
CA ILE A 310 -8.48 3.42 8.86
C ILE A 310 -8.29 2.54 10.10
N GLY A 311 -7.12 2.56 10.69
CA GLY A 311 -6.79 1.71 11.84
C GLY A 311 -5.44 0.99 11.69
N PHE A 312 -5.16 -0.03 12.46
CA PHE A 312 -5.83 -0.43 13.73
C PHE A 312 -5.55 0.54 14.87
N GLU A 313 -4.44 1.30 14.79
CA GLU A 313 -4.01 2.23 15.82
C GLU A 313 -4.84 3.51 15.73
N THR A 314 -5.87 3.58 16.58
CA THR A 314 -6.84 4.66 16.65
C THR A 314 -6.93 5.18 18.09
N ARG A 315 -5.83 5.77 18.59
CA ARG A 315 -5.70 6.13 19.99
C ARG A 315 -6.88 7.00 20.50
N ASN A 316 -6.67 8.06 21.19
CA ASN A 316 -7.75 8.79 21.88
C ASN A 316 -8.31 9.96 21.09
N ARG A 317 -7.63 10.38 20.01
CA ARG A 317 -8.03 11.57 19.25
C ARG A 317 -8.89 11.19 18.06
N PRO A 318 -9.88 12.02 17.71
CA PRO A 318 -10.76 11.77 16.58
C PRO A 318 -10.02 11.58 15.23
N ILE A 319 -10.60 10.72 14.38
CA ILE A 319 -10.26 10.58 12.98
C ILE A 319 -11.50 10.96 12.17
N HIS A 320 -11.46 12.07 11.42
CA HIS A 320 -12.66 12.59 10.77
C HIS A 320 -12.40 13.35 9.47
N HIS A 321 -13.45 13.51 8.65
CA HIS A 321 -13.37 14.17 7.33
C HIS A 321 -12.34 13.49 6.42
N ILE A 322 -12.47 12.18 6.28
CA ILE A 322 -11.60 11.36 5.43
C ILE A 322 -12.35 11.02 4.14
N ARG A 323 -11.70 11.16 2.99
CA ARG A 323 -12.29 10.89 1.68
C ARG A 323 -11.36 10.01 0.85
N PHE A 324 -11.91 8.89 0.38
CA PHE A 324 -11.31 8.00 -0.61
C PHE A 324 -12.17 8.07 -1.87
N GLU A 325 -11.64 8.58 -2.97
CA GLU A 325 -12.42 8.93 -4.16
C GLU A 325 -11.74 8.44 -5.45
N ASP A 326 -12.53 7.83 -6.34
CA ASP A 326 -12.07 7.43 -7.67
C ASP A 326 -10.80 6.55 -7.64
N ILE A 327 -10.92 5.37 -7.04
CA ILE A 327 -9.81 4.45 -6.80
C ILE A 327 -10.08 3.09 -7.45
N ASP A 328 -9.05 2.53 -8.08
CA ASP A 328 -9.03 1.18 -8.61
C ASP A 328 -8.24 0.25 -7.66
N LEU A 329 -8.92 -0.69 -7.05
CA LEU A 329 -8.33 -1.79 -6.30
C LEU A 329 -8.19 -2.98 -7.26
N ILE A 330 -7.02 -3.09 -7.90
CA ILE A 330 -6.80 -4.11 -8.94
C ILE A 330 -6.63 -5.51 -8.36
N HIS A 331 -6.00 -5.62 -7.18
CA HIS A 331 -5.94 -6.83 -6.38
C HIS A 331 -5.96 -6.50 -4.89
N VAL A 332 -6.73 -7.28 -4.12
CA VAL A 332 -6.68 -7.34 -2.66
C VAL A 332 -6.66 -8.81 -2.27
N GLU A 333 -5.44 -9.34 -2.14
CA GLU A 333 -5.27 -10.79 -2.07
C GLU A 333 -5.52 -11.36 -0.68
N ARG A 334 -5.38 -10.54 0.38
CA ARG A 334 -5.56 -11.01 1.74
C ARG A 334 -6.58 -10.22 2.55
N GLY A 335 -6.44 -8.94 2.72
CA GLY A 335 -7.28 -8.14 3.60
C GLY A 335 -8.63 -7.76 3.03
N SER A 336 -9.06 -6.57 3.36
CA SER A 336 -10.31 -5.97 2.90
C SER A 336 -10.05 -4.94 1.81
N ALA A 337 -10.99 -4.81 0.87
CA ALA A 337 -10.87 -3.78 -0.16
C ALA A 337 -10.95 -2.38 0.49
N ILE A 338 -11.94 -2.17 1.36
CA ILE A 338 -12.07 -0.97 2.20
C ILE A 338 -12.37 -1.37 3.64
N SER A 339 -11.70 -0.74 4.61
CA SER A 339 -11.81 -1.11 6.01
C SER A 339 -11.70 0.06 6.97
N ILE A 340 -12.33 -0.09 8.12
CA ILE A 340 -12.16 0.74 9.31
C ILE A 340 -12.05 -0.21 10.49
N HIS A 341 -10.85 -0.39 11.03
CA HIS A 341 -10.62 -1.20 12.21
C HIS A 341 -10.28 -0.30 13.40
N ASN A 342 -11.30 0.08 14.15
CA ASN A 342 -11.11 0.91 15.33
C ASN A 342 -10.65 0.04 16.51
N GLY A 343 -9.33 -0.01 16.70
CA GLY A 343 -8.69 -0.82 17.74
C GLY A 343 -8.61 -0.17 19.12
N ASP A 344 -8.89 1.14 19.21
CA ASP A 344 -8.73 1.92 20.44
C ASP A 344 -9.95 2.85 20.70
N ALA A 345 -9.73 3.94 21.46
CA ALA A 345 -10.80 4.79 21.97
C ALA A 345 -11.19 5.97 21.06
N ALA A 346 -10.64 6.08 19.85
CA ALA A 346 -11.00 7.16 18.95
C ALA A 346 -12.46 7.09 18.50
N VAL A 347 -13.01 8.24 18.15
CA VAL A 347 -14.21 8.31 17.31
C VAL A 347 -13.74 8.45 15.88
N VAL A 348 -14.10 7.48 15.03
CA VAL A 348 -13.89 7.53 13.59
C VAL A 348 -15.20 7.95 12.94
N GLU A 349 -15.22 9.13 12.31
CA GLU A 349 -16.48 9.68 11.80
C GLU A 349 -16.32 10.50 10.51
N ASP A 350 -17.42 10.73 9.82
CA ASP A 350 -17.48 11.53 8.61
C ASP A 350 -16.50 11.03 7.53
N VAL A 351 -16.56 9.73 7.24
CA VAL A 351 -15.73 9.05 6.24
C VAL A 351 -16.54 8.78 4.98
N VAL A 352 -15.96 9.10 3.84
CA VAL A 352 -16.57 8.86 2.52
C VAL A 352 -15.65 7.99 1.68
N PHE A 353 -16.21 6.89 1.17
CA PHE A 353 -15.66 6.10 0.08
C PHE A 353 -16.57 6.31 -1.15
N ASP A 354 -16.05 6.89 -2.23
CA ASP A 354 -16.83 7.19 -3.42
C ASP A 354 -16.14 6.76 -4.71
N ASN A 355 -16.91 6.15 -5.62
CA ASN A 355 -16.44 5.70 -6.92
C ASN A 355 -15.20 4.78 -6.82
N ILE A 356 -15.34 3.70 -6.04
CA ILE A 356 -14.30 2.68 -5.88
C ILE A 356 -14.61 1.49 -6.78
N ARG A 357 -13.63 1.07 -7.57
CA ARG A 357 -13.72 -0.11 -8.44
C ARG A 357 -12.82 -1.22 -7.89
N VAL A 358 -13.38 -2.39 -7.70
CA VAL A 358 -12.69 -3.57 -7.17
C VAL A 358 -12.64 -4.64 -8.25
N GLU A 359 -11.45 -5.06 -8.65
CA GLU A 359 -11.26 -6.03 -9.72
C GLU A 359 -11.02 -7.45 -9.20
N ASP A 360 -10.23 -7.61 -8.13
CA ASP A 360 -10.00 -8.92 -7.47
C ASP A 360 -9.82 -8.70 -5.97
N ALA A 361 -10.89 -8.87 -5.19
CA ALA A 361 -10.79 -8.94 -3.74
C ALA A 361 -11.17 -10.35 -3.28
N ARG A 362 -10.26 -11.00 -2.54
CA ARG A 362 -10.38 -12.44 -2.26
C ARG A 362 -11.00 -12.75 -0.92
N ARG A 363 -10.99 -11.83 0.02
CA ARG A 363 -11.44 -12.09 1.39
C ARG A 363 -12.65 -11.25 1.78
N LYS A 364 -12.50 -9.92 1.86
CA LYS A 364 -13.58 -9.01 2.22
C LYS A 364 -13.70 -7.84 1.27
N LEU A 365 -14.93 -7.37 1.08
CA LEU A 365 -15.17 -6.14 0.34
C LEU A 365 -15.18 -4.94 1.27
N ILE A 366 -16.03 -4.97 2.29
CA ILE A 366 -16.15 -3.94 3.33
C ILE A 366 -15.91 -4.59 4.69
N ASP A 367 -15.12 -3.91 5.54
CA ASP A 367 -14.87 -4.37 6.90
C ASP A 367 -14.80 -3.19 7.88
N PHE A 368 -15.93 -2.84 8.50
CA PHE A 368 -16.00 -1.78 9.50
C PHE A 368 -16.22 -2.39 10.88
N ALA A 369 -15.21 -2.33 11.73
CA ALA A 369 -15.26 -3.04 13.00
C ALA A 369 -14.60 -2.27 14.16
N VAL A 370 -15.24 -2.28 15.32
CA VAL A 370 -14.62 -1.89 16.59
C VAL A 370 -14.09 -3.15 17.26
N VAL A 371 -12.77 -3.25 17.39
CA VAL A 371 -12.09 -4.52 17.70
C VAL A 371 -11.11 -4.42 18.88
N TYR A 372 -10.82 -5.56 19.52
CA TYR A 372 -9.65 -5.72 20.37
C TYR A 372 -8.49 -6.21 19.50
N ALA A 373 -7.47 -5.39 19.35
CA ALA A 373 -6.41 -5.63 18.37
C ALA A 373 -5.02 -5.73 19.00
N GLN A 374 -4.15 -6.50 18.36
CA GLN A 374 -2.75 -6.65 18.77
C GLN A 374 -1.93 -5.34 18.71
N TYR A 375 -2.44 -4.36 17.98
CA TYR A 375 -1.84 -3.03 17.86
C TYR A 375 -2.48 -2.00 18.80
N GLY A 376 -3.54 -2.39 19.53
CA GLY A 376 -4.28 -1.55 20.45
C GLY A 376 -3.48 -1.11 21.68
N ALA A 377 -3.91 -0.02 22.31
CA ALA A 377 -3.30 0.50 23.55
C ALA A 377 -3.39 -0.47 24.73
N ASP A 378 -4.41 -1.33 24.73
CA ASP A 378 -4.70 -2.32 25.78
C ASP A 378 -4.23 -3.74 25.41
N ARG A 379 -3.38 -3.87 24.38
CA ARG A 379 -2.78 -5.17 24.01
C ARG A 379 -1.99 -5.74 25.17
N PRO A 380 -1.81 -7.07 25.23
CA PRO A 380 -0.93 -7.71 26.22
C PRO A 380 0.48 -7.10 26.18
N ALA A 381 1.09 -6.95 27.36
CA ALA A 381 2.44 -6.39 27.48
C ALA A 381 3.52 -7.32 26.95
N SER A 382 3.26 -8.64 26.92
CA SER A 382 4.21 -9.61 26.37
C SER A 382 3.80 -10.07 24.99
N ASP A 383 4.79 -10.15 24.08
CA ASP A 383 4.57 -10.64 22.73
C ASP A 383 4.12 -12.12 22.72
N GLU A 384 4.54 -12.91 23.70
CA GLU A 384 4.10 -14.31 23.85
C GLU A 384 2.60 -14.39 24.16
N GLU A 385 2.09 -13.55 25.05
CA GLU A 385 0.65 -13.52 25.37
C GLU A 385 -0.14 -12.94 24.20
N ASN A 386 0.36 -11.89 23.56
CA ASN A 386 -0.23 -11.33 22.37
C ASN A 386 -0.39 -12.40 21.28
N ALA A 387 0.68 -13.14 20.97
CA ALA A 387 0.66 -14.22 19.98
C ALA A 387 -0.29 -15.37 20.34
N ARG A 388 -0.49 -15.66 21.64
CA ARG A 388 -1.45 -16.66 22.10
C ARG A 388 -2.90 -16.22 21.92
N ARG A 389 -3.16 -14.92 22.04
CA ARG A 389 -4.50 -14.32 21.92
C ARG A 389 -4.91 -14.03 20.49
N LEU A 390 -3.99 -14.07 19.54
CA LEU A 390 -4.33 -13.83 18.13
C LEU A 390 -5.43 -14.81 17.68
N ASP A 391 -6.50 -14.25 17.17
CA ASP A 391 -7.61 -15.01 16.57
C ASP A 391 -7.21 -15.49 15.18
N ARG A 392 -6.53 -16.64 15.12
CA ARG A 392 -6.02 -17.22 13.87
C ARG A 392 -7.12 -17.81 12.98
N GLY A 393 -8.32 -18.00 13.51
CA GLY A 393 -9.50 -18.46 12.77
C GLY A 393 -10.50 -17.35 12.48
N GLY A 394 -10.24 -16.16 13.02
CA GLY A 394 -11.14 -15.01 12.93
C GLY A 394 -11.20 -14.36 11.57
N THR A 395 -12.09 -13.42 11.46
CA THR A 395 -12.34 -12.67 10.23
C THR A 395 -11.41 -11.48 10.07
N TRP A 396 -10.71 -11.07 11.13
CA TRP A 396 -9.81 -9.91 11.12
C TRP A 396 -8.38 -10.30 11.45
N ASP A 397 -7.45 -9.90 10.63
CA ASP A 397 -6.03 -10.03 10.92
C ASP A 397 -5.67 -9.07 12.07
N GLY A 398 -4.92 -9.57 13.05
CA GLY A 398 -4.54 -8.77 14.20
C GLY A 398 -5.58 -8.67 15.32
N MET A 399 -6.77 -9.25 15.19
CA MET A 399 -7.75 -9.33 16.26
C MET A 399 -7.29 -10.26 17.37
N LEU A 400 -7.53 -9.86 18.62
CA LEU A 400 -7.23 -10.65 19.83
C LEU A 400 -8.49 -11.26 20.43
N THR A 401 -8.35 -12.48 20.92
CA THR A 401 -9.39 -13.16 21.69
C THR A 401 -9.42 -12.70 23.13
N TYR A 402 -10.60 -12.67 23.72
CA TYR A 402 -10.85 -12.38 25.14
C TYR A 402 -11.99 -13.24 25.69
N SER A 403 -11.98 -13.49 26.98
CA SER A 403 -13.10 -14.19 27.63
C SER A 403 -14.28 -13.24 27.85
N PRO A 404 -15.51 -13.77 27.98
CA PRO A 404 -16.68 -12.92 28.32
C PRO A 404 -16.48 -12.08 29.59
N ALA A 405 -15.71 -12.57 30.58
CA ALA A 405 -15.42 -11.85 31.81
C ALA A 405 -14.48 -10.65 31.60
N GLU A 406 -13.63 -10.68 30.58
CA GLU A 406 -12.71 -9.59 30.22
C GLU A 406 -13.41 -8.49 29.37
N LYS A 407 -14.55 -8.80 28.75
CA LYS A 407 -15.23 -7.88 27.83
C LYS A 407 -15.45 -6.47 28.43
N PRO A 408 -15.95 -6.28 29.67
CA PRO A 408 -16.13 -4.95 30.24
C PRO A 408 -14.82 -4.16 30.42
N GLU A 409 -13.71 -4.84 30.68
CA GLU A 409 -12.39 -4.19 30.78
C GLU A 409 -11.86 -3.77 29.40
N ARG A 410 -12.10 -4.58 28.37
CA ARG A 410 -11.72 -4.24 26.99
C ARG A 410 -12.57 -3.12 26.41
N ALA A 411 -13.85 -3.07 26.76
CA ALA A 411 -14.77 -2.04 26.33
C ALA A 411 -14.32 -0.61 26.71
N LYS A 412 -13.60 -0.45 27.82
CA LYS A 412 -13.08 0.85 28.26
C LYS A 412 -12.09 1.51 27.29
N PHE A 413 -11.52 0.72 26.40
CA PHE A 413 -10.53 1.15 25.41
C PHE A 413 -11.14 1.24 24.00
N ARG A 414 -12.44 1.04 23.86
CA ARG A 414 -13.11 1.08 22.54
C ARG A 414 -13.70 2.45 22.28
N GLY A 415 -13.67 2.84 21.02
CA GLY A 415 -14.30 4.04 20.51
C GLY A 415 -15.54 3.72 19.68
N HIS A 416 -15.83 4.57 18.71
CA HIS A 416 -17.01 4.46 17.85
C HIS A 416 -16.62 4.62 16.38
N ILE A 417 -17.44 4.03 15.51
CA ILE A 417 -17.41 4.29 14.06
C ILE A 417 -18.78 4.85 13.71
N ARG A 418 -18.88 6.04 13.11
CA ARG A 418 -20.16 6.62 12.76
C ARG A 418 -20.13 7.56 11.55
N ASN A 419 -21.30 7.77 10.94
CA ASN A 419 -21.46 8.65 9.78
C ASN A 419 -20.55 8.24 8.60
N ILE A 420 -20.63 6.99 8.19
CA ILE A 420 -19.85 6.43 7.11
C ILE A 420 -20.71 6.37 5.84
N ARG A 421 -20.18 6.88 4.75
CA ARG A 421 -20.84 6.79 3.43
C ARG A 421 -19.97 6.02 2.46
N VAL A 422 -20.54 4.99 1.87
CA VAL A 422 -19.97 4.25 0.74
C VAL A 422 -20.87 4.50 -0.46
N SER A 423 -20.36 5.19 -1.48
CA SER A 423 -21.11 5.50 -2.70
C SER A 423 -20.40 4.88 -3.91
N ASN A 424 -21.16 4.32 -4.85
CA ASN A 424 -20.63 3.84 -6.12
C ASN A 424 -19.45 2.87 -5.94
N LEU A 425 -19.60 1.87 -5.08
CA LEU A 425 -18.63 0.79 -4.92
C LEU A 425 -18.97 -0.32 -5.92
N HIS A 426 -18.11 -0.57 -6.87
CA HIS A 426 -18.33 -1.50 -7.96
C HIS A 426 -17.35 -2.66 -7.93
N VAL A 427 -17.79 -3.88 -7.68
CA VAL A 427 -17.01 -5.10 -7.94
C VAL A 427 -17.17 -5.41 -9.43
N VAL A 428 -16.14 -5.07 -10.20
CA VAL A 428 -16.17 -5.12 -11.68
C VAL A 428 -15.60 -6.41 -12.26
N ASP A 429 -14.87 -7.17 -11.44
CA ASP A 429 -14.31 -8.48 -11.80
C ASP A 429 -14.18 -9.36 -10.55
N GLY A 430 -13.91 -10.66 -10.73
CA GLY A 430 -13.71 -11.61 -9.64
C GLY A 430 -15.02 -12.03 -8.94
N ALA A 431 -14.88 -12.64 -7.78
CA ALA A 431 -16.01 -13.05 -6.95
C ALA A 431 -16.47 -11.90 -6.03
N LEU A 432 -17.75 -11.86 -5.68
CA LEU A 432 -18.22 -10.97 -4.61
C LEU A 432 -17.76 -11.53 -3.26
N PRO A 433 -16.85 -10.85 -2.53
CA PRO A 433 -16.47 -11.25 -1.19
C PRO A 433 -17.62 -11.01 -0.19
N TYR A 434 -17.47 -11.51 1.03
CA TYR A 434 -18.37 -11.08 2.10
C TYR A 434 -17.92 -9.74 2.70
N SER A 435 -18.79 -9.15 3.53
CA SER A 435 -18.54 -7.89 4.21
C SER A 435 -18.97 -7.97 5.67
N ALA A 436 -18.38 -7.14 6.54
CA ALA A 436 -18.75 -7.07 7.94
C ALA A 436 -18.91 -5.61 8.40
N ILE A 437 -19.93 -5.37 9.24
CA ILE A 437 -20.13 -4.12 9.98
C ILE A 437 -20.40 -4.52 11.43
N ALA A 438 -19.43 -4.34 12.33
CA ALA A 438 -19.49 -4.91 13.66
C ALA A 438 -19.00 -3.94 14.75
N GLY A 439 -19.87 -3.51 15.63
CA GLY A 439 -19.49 -2.85 16.88
C GLY A 439 -18.95 -3.87 17.89
N PHE A 440 -18.16 -3.39 18.87
CA PHE A 440 -17.65 -4.23 19.95
C PHE A 440 -18.76 -4.70 20.91
N ASP A 441 -19.64 -3.80 21.24
CA ASP A 441 -20.89 -4.02 22.00
C ASP A 441 -21.92 -2.91 21.69
N GLU A 442 -23.07 -2.90 22.38
CA GLU A 442 -24.09 -1.87 22.19
C GLU A 442 -23.60 -0.44 22.54
N GLY A 443 -22.65 -0.33 23.46
CA GLY A 443 -22.06 0.96 23.88
C GLY A 443 -20.95 1.45 22.97
N HIS A 444 -20.39 0.57 22.11
CA HIS A 444 -19.30 0.88 21.17
C HIS A 444 -19.69 0.35 19.79
N ALA A 445 -20.77 0.91 19.28
CA ALA A 445 -21.42 0.49 18.05
C ALA A 445 -20.79 1.10 16.80
N VAL A 446 -21.15 0.53 15.64
CA VAL A 446 -21.03 1.17 14.33
C VAL A 446 -22.37 1.80 14.00
N GLU A 447 -22.40 3.11 13.70
CA GLU A 447 -23.64 3.86 13.56
C GLU A 447 -23.70 4.68 12.26
N ASN A 448 -24.90 4.77 11.69
CA ASN A 448 -25.17 5.63 10.52
C ASN A 448 -24.26 5.31 9.33
N VAL A 449 -24.34 4.08 8.81
CA VAL A 449 -23.60 3.64 7.62
C VAL A 449 -24.55 3.62 6.42
N VAL A 450 -24.28 4.42 5.42
CA VAL A 450 -25.05 4.45 4.16
C VAL A 450 -24.22 3.83 3.04
N ILE A 451 -24.76 2.76 2.44
CA ILE A 451 -24.18 2.09 1.27
C ILE A 451 -25.10 2.36 0.09
N GLU A 452 -24.64 3.19 -0.86
CA GLU A 452 -25.42 3.64 -2.00
C GLU A 452 -24.72 3.26 -3.32
N GLY A 453 -25.48 2.66 -4.25
CA GLY A 453 -24.94 2.30 -5.55
C GLY A 453 -23.88 1.19 -5.52
N LEU A 454 -23.96 0.27 -4.54
CA LEU A 454 -23.14 -0.93 -4.54
C LEU A 454 -23.53 -1.85 -5.71
N GLN A 455 -22.54 -2.30 -6.48
CA GLN A 455 -22.78 -3.17 -7.63
C GLN A 455 -21.81 -4.36 -7.67
N TYR A 456 -22.31 -5.49 -8.14
CA TYR A 456 -21.52 -6.67 -8.48
C TYR A 456 -21.73 -7.03 -9.95
N LEU A 457 -20.68 -6.93 -10.76
CA LEU A 457 -20.72 -7.18 -12.21
C LEU A 457 -21.87 -6.43 -12.89
N GLY A 458 -22.08 -5.16 -12.53
CA GLY A 458 -23.14 -4.30 -13.05
C GLY A 458 -24.52 -4.54 -12.48
N ARG A 459 -24.71 -5.47 -11.52
CA ARG A 459 -25.98 -5.72 -10.84
C ARG A 459 -26.03 -4.96 -9.53
N PRO A 460 -27.05 -4.14 -9.27
CA PRO A 460 -27.21 -3.46 -7.99
C PRO A 460 -27.37 -4.46 -6.84
N ILE A 461 -26.82 -4.11 -5.69
CA ILE A 461 -26.98 -4.81 -4.41
C ILE A 461 -27.73 -3.87 -3.47
N LEU A 462 -28.94 -4.24 -3.06
CA LEU A 462 -29.86 -3.38 -2.33
C LEU A 462 -30.14 -3.86 -0.90
N SER A 463 -29.45 -4.90 -0.46
CA SER A 463 -29.63 -5.43 0.90
C SER A 463 -28.37 -6.07 1.45
N ALA A 464 -28.27 -6.16 2.77
CA ALA A 464 -27.18 -6.86 3.46
C ALA A 464 -27.08 -8.33 3.02
N TYR A 465 -28.20 -8.99 2.78
CA TYR A 465 -28.23 -10.39 2.35
C TYR A 465 -27.62 -10.57 0.96
N GLU A 466 -28.02 -9.74 -0.02
CA GLU A 466 -27.48 -9.79 -1.39
C GLU A 466 -25.99 -9.47 -1.42
N GLY A 467 -25.53 -8.51 -0.59
CA GLY A 467 -24.14 -8.11 -0.47
C GLY A 467 -23.28 -8.99 0.45
N LYS A 468 -23.87 -10.08 1.01
CA LYS A 468 -23.20 -10.99 1.95
C LYS A 468 -22.62 -10.25 3.19
N PHE A 469 -23.36 -9.32 3.77
CA PHE A 469 -22.95 -8.59 4.97
C PHE A 469 -23.36 -9.33 6.24
N SER A 470 -22.41 -9.44 7.18
CA SER A 470 -22.69 -9.63 8.61
C SER A 470 -22.82 -8.26 9.26
N VAL A 471 -23.88 -8.04 10.02
CA VAL A 471 -24.15 -6.78 10.72
C VAL A 471 -24.44 -7.09 12.18
N GLU A 472 -23.55 -6.63 13.09
CA GLU A 472 -23.61 -6.93 14.52
C GLU A 472 -23.32 -5.66 15.34
N ASN A 473 -24.04 -5.41 16.44
CA ASN A 473 -23.89 -4.20 17.26
C ASN A 473 -23.79 -2.91 16.40
N ALA A 474 -24.64 -2.79 15.41
CA ALA A 474 -24.65 -1.66 14.48
C ALA A 474 -26.08 -1.10 14.35
N ALA A 475 -26.18 0.22 14.16
CA ALA A 475 -27.45 0.93 14.03
C ALA A 475 -27.44 1.88 12.83
N GLY A 476 -28.59 2.01 12.14
CA GLY A 476 -28.69 2.92 11.00
C GLY A 476 -27.86 2.50 9.79
N VAL A 477 -27.77 1.19 9.50
CA VAL A 477 -27.14 0.66 8.29
C VAL A 477 -28.18 0.61 7.18
N GLU A 478 -27.97 1.40 6.12
CA GLU A 478 -28.90 1.55 5.01
C GLU A 478 -28.26 1.15 3.68
N PHE A 479 -29.01 0.45 2.83
CA PHE A 479 -28.65 0.12 1.45
C PHE A 479 -29.59 0.86 0.49
N LYS A 480 -29.02 1.59 -0.49
CA LYS A 480 -29.78 2.43 -1.46
C LYS A 480 -29.37 2.16 -2.89
#